data_715eab0ba83a4aa3e2b9f6ae49f6f06e
#
_entry.id   715eab0ba83a4aa3e2b9f6ae49f6f06e
#
_cell.length_a   1.000
_cell.length_b   1.000
_cell.length_c   1.000
_cell.angle_alpha   90.00
_cell.angle_beta   90.00
_cell.angle_gamma   90.00
#
_symmetry.space_group_name_H-M   'P 1'
#
loop_
_entity.id
_entity.type
_entity.pdbx_description
1 polymer ?
#
loop_
_entity_poly.entity_id
_entity_poly.type
_entity_poly.pdbx_seq_one_letter_code
_entity_poly.pdbx_strand_id
1 'polypeptide(L)'
;MQGEFLVNSIYNLTEKVGNHMTKNYSFPPHFFWGASTSATQSEGRVADDGKGENIWDFASNEYNHRFYEGVTTEKTSRFYEDYQTDISLMAELNFNSFRTSISWSRLIPNGVGPVNEQAVTFYNQVIDELIAKGIEPFINLYHFDMPLELQKIGGFENKIVVQYFKQYAETCFDLFGDRVKYWFTFNEPMIPAEAGYLHDRHYPYVVDFKRAATVLHHIVLAHCEAIKSFRERNLASKIGIIMDIIPVYPRSQHPADLKAAEMADLFYTRSINEPLLLGRYPAELVGILTEYGQMPVVTTADLALIAETKVDILGINYYKPRRVKALDYEPNRSGVFSPEWFFANYEMPGRRMNTSRGIEIYPQGIYDIAKMIQAKYGNIDWFVSENGIGIQGEEQFMENGMVMDDYRIDFLKEHLIWLHKAMAEGSNCLGYHMWTFVDCWSWINAYKNRYGFYRLDLATGEKTVKKSGLWFKDVIKEHGF
;
A
#
# COMPACT_ATOMS: atom_id res chain seq x y z
N MET A 1 25.50 6.85 -28.89
CA MET A 1 24.85 7.97 -29.56
C MET A 1 23.34 7.78 -29.82
N GLN A 2 22.64 6.96 -29.06
CA GLN A 2 21.15 6.85 -29.12
C GLN A 2 20.47 7.06 -27.76
N GLY A 3 21.23 7.28 -26.69
CA GLY A 3 20.67 7.57 -25.35
C GLY A 3 20.42 9.06 -25.06
N GLU A 4 21.05 9.95 -25.78
CA GLU A 4 20.88 11.40 -25.60
C GLU A 4 19.62 11.98 -26.27
N PHE A 5 19.03 11.26 -27.23
CA PHE A 5 17.85 11.73 -27.95
C PHE A 5 16.54 11.62 -27.15
N LEU A 6 16.43 10.72 -26.19
CA LEU A 6 15.22 10.54 -25.38
C LEU A 6 15.15 11.50 -24.18
N VAL A 7 16.28 11.80 -23.57
CA VAL A 7 16.34 12.75 -22.44
C VAL A 7 16.13 14.19 -22.89
N ASN A 8 16.68 14.57 -24.05
CA ASN A 8 16.47 15.88 -24.63
C ASN A 8 15.04 16.10 -25.21
N SER A 9 14.32 15.03 -25.52
CA SER A 9 12.93 15.15 -26.01
C SER A 9 11.94 15.56 -24.92
N ILE A 10 12.18 15.21 -23.66
CA ILE A 10 11.30 15.60 -22.53
C ILE A 10 11.66 17.03 -22.05
N TYR A 11 12.92 17.39 -21.99
CA TYR A 11 13.34 18.77 -21.64
C TYR A 11 12.97 19.81 -22.73
N ASN A 12 12.99 19.43 -24.01
CA ASN A 12 12.57 20.31 -25.10
C ASN A 12 11.05 20.48 -25.20
N LEU A 13 10.24 19.71 -24.49
CA LEU A 13 8.79 19.94 -24.39
C LEU A 13 8.44 21.03 -23.37
N THR A 14 9.33 21.30 -22.41
CA THR A 14 9.11 22.37 -21.41
C THR A 14 9.70 23.72 -21.82
N GLU A 15 10.73 23.78 -22.67
CA GLU A 15 11.35 25.05 -23.10
C GLU A 15 10.79 25.68 -24.40
N LYS A 16 9.93 24.97 -25.15
CA LYS A 16 9.32 25.51 -26.40
C LYS A 16 7.89 25.97 -26.28
N VAL A 17 7.37 26.20 -25.07
CA VAL A 17 6.03 26.77 -24.88
C VAL A 17 6.12 28.22 -24.41
N GLY A 18 6.69 29.07 -25.29
CA GLY A 18 6.25 30.44 -25.40
C GLY A 18 4.89 30.43 -26.12
N ASN A 19 3.79 30.73 -25.41
CA ASN A 19 2.45 30.96 -25.95
C ASN A 19 1.88 29.87 -26.87
N HIS A 20 1.33 28.76 -26.33
CA HIS A 20 0.11 28.13 -26.85
C HIS A 20 -0.36 26.99 -25.89
N MET A 21 -1.58 27.19 -25.37
CA MET A 21 -2.46 26.22 -24.69
C MET A 21 -1.83 25.43 -23.54
N THR A 22 -2.18 25.78 -22.32
CA THR A 22 -2.12 24.92 -21.16
C THR A 22 -2.77 23.58 -21.52
N LYS A 23 -2.00 22.49 -21.61
CA LYS A 23 -2.57 21.15 -21.68
C LYS A 23 -3.22 20.88 -20.31
N ASN A 24 -4.51 21.11 -20.18
CA ASN A 24 -5.26 20.73 -19.00
C ASN A 24 -5.39 19.21 -18.99
N TYR A 25 -4.75 18.56 -18.02
CA TYR A 25 -4.95 17.15 -17.73
C TYR A 25 -6.25 17.01 -16.94
N SER A 26 -7.36 16.75 -17.63
CA SER A 26 -8.68 16.66 -17.03
C SER A 26 -9.05 15.22 -16.68
N PHE A 27 -9.58 15.01 -15.49
CA PHE A 27 -10.07 13.73 -14.98
C PHE A 27 -11.61 13.73 -14.93
N PRO A 28 -12.24 12.53 -14.91
CA PRO A 28 -13.70 12.45 -14.85
C PRO A 28 -14.28 13.15 -13.60
N PRO A 29 -15.47 13.78 -13.67
CA PRO A 29 -16.06 14.46 -12.52
C PRO A 29 -16.32 13.56 -11.30
N HIS A 30 -16.47 12.25 -11.52
CA HIS A 30 -16.67 11.25 -10.47
C HIS A 30 -15.38 10.53 -10.05
N PHE A 31 -14.22 11.05 -10.46
CA PHE A 31 -12.93 10.50 -10.07
C PHE A 31 -12.71 10.69 -8.57
N PHE A 32 -12.29 9.63 -7.88
CA PHE A 32 -12.01 9.66 -6.46
C PHE A 32 -10.67 10.35 -6.18
N TRP A 33 -10.75 11.45 -5.43
CA TRP A 33 -9.61 12.23 -5.00
C TRP A 33 -9.49 12.22 -3.49
N GLY A 34 -8.32 11.89 -2.98
CA GLY A 34 -8.12 11.90 -1.53
C GLY A 34 -6.74 11.51 -1.11
N ALA A 35 -6.67 10.98 0.09
CA ALA A 35 -5.44 10.45 0.65
C ALA A 35 -5.71 9.13 1.38
N SER A 36 -4.63 8.43 1.69
CA SER A 36 -4.66 7.18 2.45
C SER A 36 -3.90 7.30 3.75
N THR A 37 -4.32 6.53 4.74
CA THR A 37 -3.59 6.25 5.97
C THR A 37 -3.87 4.82 6.44
N SER A 38 -3.36 4.44 7.61
CA SER A 38 -3.71 3.19 8.30
C SER A 38 -3.91 3.42 9.80
N ALA A 39 -4.68 2.54 10.42
CA ALA A 39 -5.00 2.62 11.84
C ALA A 39 -3.72 2.69 12.72
N THR A 40 -2.80 1.74 12.56
CA THR A 40 -1.56 1.71 13.36
C THR A 40 -0.71 2.97 13.21
N GLN A 41 -0.68 3.56 12.01
CA GLN A 41 0.17 4.70 11.70
C GLN A 41 -0.42 6.05 12.12
N SER A 42 -1.74 6.12 12.34
CA SER A 42 -2.44 7.38 12.56
C SER A 42 -3.25 7.46 13.86
N GLU A 43 -3.86 6.37 14.32
CA GLU A 43 -4.82 6.43 15.43
C GLU A 43 -4.16 6.69 16.79
N GLY A 44 -3.03 6.02 17.05
CA GLY A 44 -2.40 6.03 18.36
C GLY A 44 -3.12 5.18 19.39
N ARG A 45 -2.76 5.35 20.64
CA ARG A 45 -3.34 4.67 21.79
C ARG A 45 -3.72 5.69 22.86
N VAL A 46 -4.93 5.54 23.39
CA VAL A 46 -5.43 6.35 24.50
C VAL A 46 -5.62 5.42 25.70
N ALA A 47 -5.39 5.95 26.90
CA ALA A 47 -5.61 5.20 28.14
C ALA A 47 -7.08 4.71 28.19
N ASP A 48 -7.25 3.45 28.56
CA ASP A 48 -8.56 2.81 28.77
C ASP A 48 -9.46 2.74 27.50
N ASP A 49 -8.88 2.84 26.28
CA ASP A 49 -9.63 2.68 25.02
C ASP A 49 -9.94 1.21 24.66
N GLY A 50 -9.50 0.28 25.49
CA GLY A 50 -9.70 -1.15 25.31
C GLY A 50 -8.94 -1.79 24.14
N LYS A 51 -8.09 -1.05 23.42
CA LYS A 51 -7.26 -1.57 22.32
C LYS A 51 -6.26 -2.60 22.85
N GLY A 52 -6.26 -3.80 22.25
CA GLY A 52 -5.21 -4.79 22.44
C GLY A 52 -3.89 -4.39 21.76
N GLU A 53 -2.79 -5.02 22.13
CA GLU A 53 -1.52 -4.84 21.46
C GLU A 53 -1.52 -5.52 20.08
N ASN A 54 -0.91 -4.86 19.11
CA ASN A 54 -0.53 -5.49 17.85
C ASN A 54 0.99 -5.69 17.79
N ILE A 55 1.45 -6.36 16.73
CA ILE A 55 2.88 -6.65 16.54
C ILE A 55 3.77 -5.38 16.46
N TRP A 56 3.22 -4.24 16.07
CA TRP A 56 3.97 -2.98 15.97
C TRP A 56 4.08 -2.29 17.32
N ASP A 57 3.02 -2.33 18.14
CA ASP A 57 3.05 -1.84 19.52
C ASP A 57 4.14 -2.61 20.28
N PHE A 58 4.14 -3.95 20.17
CA PHE A 58 5.15 -4.80 20.79
C PHE A 58 6.56 -4.53 20.23
N ALA A 59 6.71 -4.57 18.90
CA ALA A 59 8.04 -4.45 18.30
C ALA A 59 8.68 -3.08 18.52
N SER A 60 7.92 -2.00 18.48
CA SER A 60 8.45 -0.65 18.70
C SER A 60 8.87 -0.40 20.15
N ASN A 61 8.31 -1.13 21.11
CA ASN A 61 8.71 -1.08 22.51
C ASN A 61 9.90 -2.03 22.79
N GLU A 62 9.78 -3.33 22.45
CA GLU A 62 10.79 -4.34 22.79
C GLU A 62 12.06 -4.24 21.94
N TYR A 63 11.93 -3.85 20.66
CA TYR A 63 13.04 -3.70 19.71
C TYR A 63 13.22 -2.23 19.30
N ASN A 64 13.06 -1.32 20.25
CA ASN A 64 13.04 0.14 20.04
C ASN A 64 14.25 0.68 19.23
N HIS A 65 15.42 0.06 19.40
CA HIS A 65 16.65 0.39 18.66
C HIS A 65 16.54 0.17 17.13
N ARG A 66 15.54 -0.57 16.65
CA ARG A 66 15.29 -0.77 15.22
C ARG A 66 14.46 0.36 14.59
N PHE A 67 13.89 1.25 15.41
CA PHE A 67 13.04 2.34 14.97
C PHE A 67 13.79 3.68 15.04
N TYR A 68 13.56 4.52 14.04
CA TYR A 68 14.22 5.81 13.97
C TYR A 68 13.94 6.63 15.24
N GLU A 69 15.02 7.10 15.89
CA GLU A 69 14.99 7.84 17.17
C GLU A 69 14.19 7.14 18.30
N GLY A 70 13.93 5.84 18.17
CA GLY A 70 13.16 5.08 19.14
C GLY A 70 11.71 5.52 19.28
N VAL A 71 11.12 6.14 18.28
CA VAL A 71 9.73 6.61 18.34
C VAL A 71 8.77 5.44 18.13
N THR A 72 7.93 5.19 19.13
CA THR A 72 6.95 4.11 19.17
C THR A 72 5.61 4.49 18.52
N THR A 73 4.72 3.51 18.38
CA THR A 73 3.33 3.69 17.91
C THR A 73 2.46 4.54 18.85
N GLU A 74 2.93 4.89 20.04
CA GLU A 74 2.22 5.79 20.94
C GLU A 74 2.18 7.23 20.41
N LYS A 75 3.20 7.63 19.62
CA LYS A 75 3.26 8.94 18.98
C LYS A 75 2.82 8.83 17.52
N THR A 76 1.54 9.04 17.27
CA THR A 76 0.95 9.08 15.94
C THR A 76 0.36 10.45 15.62
N SER A 77 -0.39 10.56 14.50
CA SER A 77 -1.14 11.77 14.16
C SER A 77 -2.42 11.97 15.01
N ARG A 78 -2.66 11.10 16.01
CA ARG A 78 -3.77 11.17 16.98
C ARG A 78 -5.17 11.08 16.33
N PHE A 79 -5.31 10.34 15.25
CA PHE A 79 -6.59 10.24 14.53
C PHE A 79 -7.73 9.71 15.41
N TYR A 80 -7.44 8.84 16.39
CA TYR A 80 -8.45 8.34 17.33
C TYR A 80 -9.10 9.48 18.16
N GLU A 81 -8.33 10.47 18.55
CA GLU A 81 -8.82 11.61 19.35
C GLU A 81 -9.31 12.75 18.46
N ASP A 82 -8.64 12.99 17.32
CA ASP A 82 -8.79 14.20 16.51
C ASP A 82 -9.60 13.96 15.21
N TYR A 83 -10.23 12.78 15.00
CA TYR A 83 -10.85 12.39 13.71
C TYR A 83 -11.83 13.42 13.16
N GLN A 84 -12.63 14.08 14.01
CA GLN A 84 -13.59 15.12 13.57
C GLN A 84 -12.87 16.33 12.97
N THR A 85 -11.78 16.76 13.61
CA THR A 85 -10.92 17.83 13.09
C THR A 85 -10.27 17.39 11.79
N ASP A 86 -9.70 16.19 11.76
CA ASP A 86 -9.01 15.66 10.58
C ASP A 86 -9.96 15.52 9.39
N ILE A 87 -11.15 14.99 9.58
CA ILE A 87 -12.16 14.86 8.52
C ILE A 87 -12.62 16.25 8.04
N SER A 88 -12.73 17.24 8.94
CA SER A 88 -13.01 18.62 8.54
C SER A 88 -11.89 19.22 7.69
N LEU A 89 -10.61 18.99 8.04
CA LEU A 89 -9.46 19.40 7.24
C LEU A 89 -9.42 18.69 5.87
N MET A 90 -9.84 17.43 5.78
CA MET A 90 -10.00 16.71 4.50
C MET A 90 -11.05 17.38 3.61
N ALA A 91 -12.21 17.73 4.19
CA ALA A 91 -13.28 18.44 3.47
C ALA A 91 -12.82 19.82 2.99
N GLU A 92 -12.00 20.53 3.78
CA GLU A 92 -11.38 21.80 3.37
C GLU A 92 -10.45 21.66 2.15
N LEU A 93 -9.82 20.49 1.99
CA LEU A 93 -9.03 20.15 0.79
C LEU A 93 -9.88 19.59 -0.36
N ASN A 94 -11.21 19.63 -0.26
CA ASN A 94 -12.15 19.10 -1.26
C ASN A 94 -12.03 17.58 -1.49
N PHE A 95 -11.53 16.81 -0.55
CA PHE A 95 -11.49 15.35 -0.70
C PHE A 95 -12.92 14.80 -0.87
N ASN A 96 -13.09 13.87 -1.80
CA ASN A 96 -14.34 13.14 -2.00
C ASN A 96 -14.21 11.65 -1.65
N SER A 97 -13.03 11.22 -1.23
CA SER A 97 -12.77 9.87 -0.74
C SER A 97 -11.58 9.85 0.22
N PHE A 98 -11.57 8.87 1.13
CA PHE A 98 -10.47 8.68 2.08
C PHE A 98 -10.31 7.20 2.40
N ARG A 99 -9.08 6.70 2.35
CA ARG A 99 -8.78 5.31 2.71
C ARG A 99 -8.11 5.23 4.07
N THR A 100 -8.68 4.41 4.93
CA THR A 100 -8.06 4.00 6.19
C THR A 100 -8.29 2.52 6.46
N SER A 101 -7.80 2.00 7.58
CA SER A 101 -8.05 0.64 8.02
C SER A 101 -8.81 0.60 9.35
N ILE A 102 -9.52 -0.50 9.59
CA ILE A 102 -10.00 -0.85 10.93
C ILE A 102 -8.87 -1.63 11.61
N SER A 103 -8.46 -1.23 12.82
CA SER A 103 -7.47 -1.98 13.57
C SER A 103 -8.09 -3.24 14.15
N TRP A 104 -7.55 -4.40 13.74
CA TRP A 104 -8.02 -5.69 14.25
C TRP A 104 -7.90 -5.76 15.77
N SER A 105 -6.76 -5.37 16.34
CA SER A 105 -6.54 -5.40 17.79
C SER A 105 -7.28 -4.29 18.55
N ARG A 106 -7.79 -3.24 17.88
CA ARG A 106 -8.69 -2.28 18.51
C ARG A 106 -10.12 -2.81 18.56
N LEU A 107 -10.60 -3.42 17.46
CA LEU A 107 -11.96 -3.93 17.39
C LEU A 107 -12.14 -5.23 18.19
N ILE A 108 -11.17 -6.16 18.08
CA ILE A 108 -11.15 -7.42 18.82
C ILE A 108 -9.78 -7.53 19.52
N PRO A 109 -9.66 -7.12 20.80
CA PRO A 109 -8.37 -6.88 21.46
C PRO A 109 -7.39 -8.07 21.44
N ASN A 110 -7.87 -9.29 21.53
CA ASN A 110 -7.06 -10.51 21.47
C ASN A 110 -7.03 -11.15 20.06
N GLY A 111 -7.63 -10.48 19.07
CA GLY A 111 -7.82 -11.03 17.72
C GLY A 111 -8.97 -12.03 17.61
N VAL A 112 -9.46 -12.55 18.73
CA VAL A 112 -10.63 -13.44 18.89
C VAL A 112 -11.37 -13.10 20.17
N GLY A 113 -12.65 -13.45 20.24
CA GLY A 113 -13.48 -13.21 21.44
C GLY A 113 -14.33 -11.95 21.35
N PRO A 114 -14.59 -11.27 22.47
CA PRO A 114 -15.53 -10.16 22.49
C PRO A 114 -15.03 -8.93 21.72
N VAL A 115 -15.99 -8.21 21.13
CA VAL A 115 -15.76 -6.95 20.44
C VAL A 115 -15.60 -5.83 21.49
N ASN A 116 -14.71 -4.89 21.22
CA ASN A 116 -14.54 -3.66 21.99
C ASN A 116 -15.61 -2.62 21.59
N GLU A 117 -16.60 -2.37 22.43
CA GLU A 117 -17.70 -1.46 22.15
C GLU A 117 -17.24 0.01 21.95
N GLN A 118 -16.14 0.41 22.56
CA GLN A 118 -15.56 1.75 22.32
C GLN A 118 -15.02 1.86 20.89
N ALA A 119 -14.40 0.79 20.39
CA ALA A 119 -13.93 0.72 19.01
C ALA A 119 -15.10 0.73 18.01
N VAL A 120 -16.17 0.00 18.32
CA VAL A 120 -17.41 0.04 17.49
C VAL A 120 -17.95 1.45 17.40
N THR A 121 -18.06 2.13 18.54
CA THR A 121 -18.51 3.53 18.61
C THR A 121 -17.61 4.45 17.78
N PHE A 122 -16.30 4.34 17.95
CA PHE A 122 -15.33 5.15 17.22
C PHE A 122 -15.42 4.96 15.70
N TYR A 123 -15.39 3.71 15.21
CA TYR A 123 -15.45 3.47 13.75
C TYR A 123 -16.79 3.86 13.16
N ASN A 124 -17.90 3.69 13.86
CA ASN A 124 -19.20 4.22 13.43
C ASN A 124 -19.16 5.75 13.28
N GLN A 125 -18.62 6.46 14.26
CA GLN A 125 -18.50 7.92 14.21
C GLN A 125 -17.58 8.39 13.08
N VAL A 126 -16.46 7.72 12.85
CA VAL A 126 -15.55 8.04 11.72
C VAL A 126 -16.24 7.86 10.36
N ILE A 127 -16.93 6.73 10.17
CA ILE A 127 -17.65 6.44 8.91
C ILE A 127 -18.78 7.45 8.70
N ASP A 128 -19.57 7.71 9.73
CA ASP A 128 -20.69 8.66 9.65
C ASP A 128 -20.22 10.08 9.35
N GLU A 129 -19.14 10.54 9.99
CA GLU A 129 -18.57 11.88 9.76
C GLU A 129 -18.00 12.01 8.34
N LEU A 130 -17.28 11.00 7.82
CA LEU A 130 -16.81 10.98 6.43
C LEU A 130 -17.99 11.12 5.46
N ILE A 131 -19.02 10.30 5.62
CA ILE A 131 -20.22 10.33 4.75
C ILE A 131 -20.93 11.68 4.86
N ALA A 132 -21.09 12.23 6.08
CA ALA A 132 -21.72 13.53 6.30
C ALA A 132 -20.98 14.68 5.61
N LYS A 133 -19.66 14.58 5.45
CA LYS A 133 -18.82 15.53 4.71
C LYS A 133 -18.76 15.24 3.20
N GLY A 134 -19.43 14.22 2.70
CA GLY A 134 -19.39 13.81 1.28
C GLY A 134 -18.10 13.11 0.89
N ILE A 135 -17.37 12.56 1.86
CA ILE A 135 -16.13 11.81 1.65
C ILE A 135 -16.43 10.32 1.71
N GLU A 136 -16.27 9.61 0.60
CA GLU A 136 -16.54 8.17 0.52
C GLU A 136 -15.47 7.38 1.29
N PRO A 137 -15.83 6.55 2.29
CA PRO A 137 -14.90 5.73 3.03
C PRO A 137 -14.46 4.51 2.22
N PHE A 138 -13.14 4.34 2.07
CA PHE A 138 -12.47 3.16 1.55
C PHE A 138 -11.84 2.42 2.73
N ILE A 139 -12.41 1.29 3.13
CA ILE A 139 -12.03 0.62 4.38
C ILE A 139 -11.22 -0.63 4.10
N ASN A 140 -10.00 -0.64 4.66
CA ASN A 140 -9.12 -1.80 4.63
C ASN A 140 -9.22 -2.58 5.95
N LEU A 141 -9.30 -3.92 5.87
CA LEU A 141 -9.45 -4.78 7.06
C LEU A 141 -8.10 -5.07 7.73
N TYR A 142 -7.01 -5.17 6.98
CA TYR A 142 -5.70 -5.51 7.52
C TYR A 142 -4.59 -4.67 6.92
N HIS A 143 -3.91 -3.90 7.76
CA HIS A 143 -2.75 -3.11 7.37
C HIS A 143 -1.56 -3.37 8.31
N PHE A 144 -1.07 -4.62 8.28
CA PHE A 144 0.08 -5.16 9.02
C PHE A 144 -0.11 -5.29 10.53
N ASP A 145 -1.28 -5.03 11.06
CA ASP A 145 -1.58 -4.89 12.48
C ASP A 145 -2.08 -6.19 13.14
N MET A 146 -1.36 -7.30 12.93
CA MET A 146 -1.65 -8.58 13.56
C MET A 146 -1.76 -8.41 15.07
N PRO A 147 -2.89 -8.81 15.70
CA PRO A 147 -2.99 -8.85 17.16
C PRO A 147 -1.87 -9.69 17.77
N LEU A 148 -1.22 -9.16 18.80
CA LEU A 148 -0.06 -9.81 19.40
C LEU A 148 -0.38 -11.21 19.92
N GLU A 149 -1.57 -11.43 20.49
CA GLU A 149 -2.00 -12.76 20.98
C GLU A 149 -2.09 -13.79 19.84
N LEU A 150 -2.48 -13.37 18.63
CA LEU A 150 -2.45 -14.26 17.46
C LEU A 150 -1.03 -14.49 16.96
N GLN A 151 -0.16 -13.48 17.04
CA GLN A 151 1.25 -13.64 16.68
C GLN A 151 1.96 -14.62 17.62
N LYS A 152 1.62 -14.67 18.93
CA LYS A 152 2.17 -15.62 19.91
C LYS A 152 1.87 -17.08 19.55
N ILE A 153 0.79 -17.35 18.84
CA ILE A 153 0.44 -18.69 18.34
C ILE A 153 0.93 -18.95 16.90
N GLY A 154 1.76 -18.03 16.34
CA GLY A 154 2.39 -18.14 15.03
C GLY A 154 1.85 -17.19 13.96
N GLY A 155 0.87 -16.33 14.26
CA GLY A 155 0.29 -15.43 13.26
C GLY A 155 -0.19 -16.19 12.03
N PHE A 156 0.02 -15.64 10.82
CA PHE A 156 -0.33 -16.32 9.57
C PHE A 156 0.51 -17.57 9.23
N GLU A 157 1.53 -17.95 10.00
CA GLU A 157 2.13 -19.28 9.87
C GLU A 157 1.15 -20.37 10.34
N ASN A 158 0.28 -20.05 11.29
CA ASN A 158 -0.72 -20.97 11.80
C ASN A 158 -2.03 -20.84 11.02
N LYS A 159 -2.41 -21.90 10.31
CA LYS A 159 -3.61 -21.91 9.43
C LYS A 159 -4.91 -21.53 10.18
N ILE A 160 -4.99 -21.71 11.50
CA ILE A 160 -6.18 -21.32 12.28
C ILE A 160 -6.45 -19.82 12.22
N VAL A 161 -5.40 -18.99 12.05
CA VAL A 161 -5.53 -17.52 11.95
C VAL A 161 -6.31 -17.10 10.71
N VAL A 162 -6.36 -17.93 9.66
CA VAL A 162 -7.25 -17.73 8.49
C VAL A 162 -8.71 -17.65 8.94
N GLN A 163 -9.14 -18.55 9.84
CA GLN A 163 -10.51 -18.56 10.36
C GLN A 163 -10.78 -17.41 11.32
N TYR A 164 -9.78 -17.00 12.09
CA TYR A 164 -9.89 -15.83 12.97
C TYR A 164 -9.98 -14.52 12.17
N PHE A 165 -9.23 -14.41 11.06
CA PHE A 165 -9.36 -13.29 10.15
C PHE A 165 -10.75 -13.24 9.49
N LYS A 166 -11.28 -14.41 9.06
CA LYS A 166 -12.65 -14.51 8.56
C LYS A 166 -13.66 -13.98 9.57
N GLN A 167 -13.60 -14.42 10.82
CA GLN A 167 -14.52 -13.96 11.89
C GLN A 167 -14.42 -12.44 12.13
N TYR A 168 -13.19 -11.91 12.11
CA TYR A 168 -12.96 -10.47 12.19
C TYR A 168 -13.59 -9.72 11.00
N ALA A 169 -13.37 -10.20 9.78
CA ALA A 169 -13.96 -9.61 8.58
C ALA A 169 -15.49 -9.65 8.63
N GLU A 170 -16.09 -10.77 9.05
CA GLU A 170 -17.52 -10.93 9.28
C GLU A 170 -18.05 -9.89 10.26
N THR A 171 -17.37 -9.71 11.39
CA THR A 171 -17.69 -8.69 12.39
C THR A 171 -17.69 -7.28 11.79
N CYS A 172 -16.68 -6.95 10.99
CA CYS A 172 -16.62 -5.64 10.31
C CYS A 172 -17.78 -5.45 9.33
N PHE A 173 -18.12 -6.47 8.53
CA PHE A 173 -19.21 -6.40 7.57
C PHE A 173 -20.56 -6.28 8.25
N ASP A 174 -20.78 -6.97 9.38
CA ASP A 174 -22.01 -6.92 10.14
C ASP A 174 -22.20 -5.57 10.86
N LEU A 175 -21.13 -4.92 11.30
CA LEU A 175 -21.16 -3.65 12.02
C LEU A 175 -21.23 -2.42 11.10
N PHE A 176 -20.61 -2.46 9.91
CA PHE A 176 -20.39 -1.27 9.09
C PHE A 176 -20.79 -1.45 7.62
N GLY A 177 -21.21 -2.65 7.21
CA GLY A 177 -21.50 -2.99 5.81
C GLY A 177 -22.75 -2.31 5.23
N ASP A 178 -23.59 -1.74 6.07
CA ASP A 178 -24.75 -0.95 5.68
C ASP A 178 -24.39 0.41 5.03
N ARG A 179 -23.19 0.94 5.29
CA ARG A 179 -22.73 2.27 4.88
C ARG A 179 -21.45 2.28 4.06
N VAL A 180 -20.51 1.35 4.33
CA VAL A 180 -19.23 1.27 3.60
C VAL A 180 -19.44 0.61 2.24
N LYS A 181 -19.10 1.31 1.16
CA LYS A 181 -19.26 0.82 -0.22
C LYS A 181 -18.01 0.20 -0.81
N TYR A 182 -16.83 0.47 -0.25
CA TYR A 182 -15.54 0.00 -0.76
C TYR A 182 -14.74 -0.67 0.35
N TRP A 183 -14.62 -1.99 0.26
CA TRP A 183 -13.90 -2.83 1.20
C TRP A 183 -12.63 -3.41 0.60
N PHE A 184 -11.58 -3.50 1.40
CA PHE A 184 -10.33 -4.14 1.01
C PHE A 184 -9.87 -5.09 2.12
N THR A 185 -9.54 -6.31 1.77
CA THR A 185 -9.17 -7.34 2.74
C THR A 185 -7.80 -7.09 3.35
N PHE A 186 -6.80 -6.91 2.50
CA PHE A 186 -5.41 -6.69 2.89
C PHE A 186 -4.82 -5.48 2.18
N ASN A 187 -3.95 -4.75 2.86
CA ASN A 187 -2.97 -3.87 2.26
C ASN A 187 -1.66 -4.65 2.05
N GLU A 188 -1.12 -4.63 0.84
CA GLU A 188 0.19 -5.18 0.48
C GLU A 188 0.45 -6.59 1.06
N PRO A 189 -0.31 -7.60 0.65
CA PRO A 189 -0.27 -8.93 1.26
C PRO A 189 1.10 -9.62 1.18
N MET A 190 2.00 -9.18 0.27
CA MET A 190 3.38 -9.66 0.18
C MET A 190 4.24 -9.17 1.34
N ILE A 191 4.02 -7.95 1.83
CA ILE A 191 4.92 -7.29 2.80
C ILE A 191 5.03 -8.04 4.13
N PRO A 192 3.95 -8.55 4.76
CA PRO A 192 4.08 -9.35 5.97
C PRO A 192 4.99 -10.58 5.79
N ALA A 193 4.90 -11.26 4.64
CA ALA A 193 5.74 -12.41 4.32
C ALA A 193 7.19 -12.00 3.97
N GLU A 194 7.36 -11.03 3.07
CA GLU A 194 8.68 -10.57 2.63
C GLU A 194 9.46 -9.92 3.77
N ALA A 195 8.90 -8.92 4.41
CA ALA A 195 9.63 -8.14 5.41
C ALA A 195 9.76 -8.84 6.76
N GLY A 196 8.78 -9.67 7.13
CA GLY A 196 8.75 -10.37 8.42
C GLY A 196 9.42 -11.73 8.43
N TYR A 197 9.44 -12.43 7.28
CA TYR A 197 9.88 -13.83 7.21
C TYR A 197 10.94 -14.13 6.14
N LEU A 198 11.25 -13.18 5.25
CA LEU A 198 12.30 -13.36 4.26
C LEU A 198 13.47 -12.39 4.49
N HIS A 199 13.19 -11.19 4.95
CA HIS A 199 14.17 -10.13 5.15
C HIS A 199 14.05 -9.56 6.55
N ASP A 200 14.78 -9.87 7.51
CA ASP A 200 14.87 -9.35 8.90
C ASP A 200 14.57 -7.82 9.05
N ARG A 201 13.41 -7.36 8.55
CA ARG A 201 13.02 -5.93 8.56
C ARG A 201 11.84 -5.64 9.48
N HIS A 202 10.82 -6.51 9.49
CA HIS A 202 9.63 -6.39 10.33
C HIS A 202 9.55 -7.56 11.30
N TYR A 203 8.89 -7.33 12.44
CA TYR A 203 8.60 -8.43 13.36
C TYR A 203 7.74 -9.49 12.65
N PRO A 204 8.05 -10.79 12.82
CA PRO A 204 8.86 -11.43 13.84
C PRO A 204 10.36 -11.60 13.52
N TYR A 205 10.93 -10.89 12.53
CA TYR A 205 12.37 -10.89 12.21
C TYR A 205 12.92 -12.28 11.85
N VAL A 206 12.14 -13.05 11.13
CA VAL A 206 12.51 -14.40 10.65
C VAL A 206 13.18 -14.29 9.29
N VAL A 207 14.14 -15.19 8.99
CA VAL A 207 14.74 -15.34 7.66
C VAL A 207 14.61 -16.81 7.24
N ASP A 208 13.46 -17.14 6.64
CA ASP A 208 13.13 -18.49 6.18
C ASP A 208 12.09 -18.40 5.06
N PHE A 209 12.48 -18.76 3.84
CA PHE A 209 11.60 -18.64 2.67
C PHE A 209 10.37 -19.54 2.77
N LYS A 210 10.51 -20.78 3.30
CA LYS A 210 9.37 -21.70 3.40
C LYS A 210 8.32 -21.19 4.37
N ARG A 211 8.75 -20.57 5.47
CA ARG A 211 7.85 -19.89 6.41
C ARG A 211 7.18 -18.67 5.75
N ALA A 212 7.95 -17.85 5.00
CA ALA A 212 7.41 -16.74 4.23
C ALA A 212 6.35 -17.20 3.20
N ALA A 213 6.64 -18.28 2.46
CA ALA A 213 5.68 -18.87 1.51
C ALA A 213 4.42 -19.40 2.20
N THR A 214 4.55 -19.96 3.42
CA THR A 214 3.41 -20.43 4.23
C THR A 214 2.55 -19.26 4.68
N VAL A 215 3.16 -18.18 5.20
CA VAL A 215 2.47 -16.95 5.58
C VAL A 215 1.71 -16.37 4.39
N LEU A 216 2.37 -16.26 3.24
CA LEU A 216 1.75 -15.72 2.02
C LEU A 216 0.56 -16.57 1.57
N HIS A 217 0.69 -17.90 1.58
CA HIS A 217 -0.40 -18.81 1.24
C HIS A 217 -1.60 -18.64 2.18
N HIS A 218 -1.37 -18.55 3.49
CA HIS A 218 -2.44 -18.36 4.46
C HIS A 218 -3.08 -16.96 4.37
N ILE A 219 -2.34 -15.92 3.99
CA ILE A 219 -2.92 -14.60 3.68
C ILE A 219 -3.83 -14.69 2.44
N VAL A 220 -3.42 -15.41 1.40
CA VAL A 220 -4.30 -15.68 0.23
C VAL A 220 -5.58 -16.38 0.66
N LEU A 221 -5.50 -17.40 1.50
CA LEU A 221 -6.69 -18.10 2.01
C LEU A 221 -7.58 -17.18 2.87
N ALA A 222 -6.98 -16.37 3.75
CA ALA A 222 -7.72 -15.43 4.58
C ALA A 222 -8.47 -14.39 3.73
N HIS A 223 -7.86 -13.88 2.67
CA HIS A 223 -8.51 -13.05 1.66
C HIS A 223 -9.71 -13.76 1.03
N CYS A 224 -9.51 -14.99 0.57
CA CYS A 224 -10.57 -15.76 -0.09
C CYS A 224 -11.75 -16.03 0.85
N GLU A 225 -11.49 -16.42 2.11
CA GLU A 225 -12.53 -16.66 3.11
C GLU A 225 -13.30 -15.37 3.46
N ALA A 226 -12.61 -14.23 3.57
CA ALA A 226 -13.26 -12.94 3.81
C ALA A 226 -14.17 -12.53 2.64
N ILE A 227 -13.72 -12.71 1.37
CA ILE A 227 -14.55 -12.44 0.19
C ILE A 227 -15.78 -13.36 0.15
N LYS A 228 -15.59 -14.65 0.43
CA LYS A 228 -16.71 -15.60 0.49
C LYS A 228 -17.75 -15.14 1.51
N SER A 229 -17.34 -14.83 2.73
CA SER A 229 -18.22 -14.31 3.79
C SER A 229 -18.91 -12.99 3.40
N PHE A 230 -18.22 -12.10 2.69
CA PHE A 230 -18.80 -10.88 2.15
C PHE A 230 -19.92 -11.18 1.14
N ARG A 231 -19.68 -12.11 0.20
CA ARG A 231 -20.68 -12.50 -0.82
C ARG A 231 -21.92 -13.13 -0.19
N GLU A 232 -21.77 -13.94 0.86
CA GLU A 232 -22.87 -14.57 1.60
C GLU A 232 -23.80 -13.54 2.24
N ARG A 233 -23.31 -12.32 2.56
CA ARG A 233 -24.08 -11.21 3.13
C ARG A 233 -24.86 -10.40 2.11
N ASN A 234 -24.61 -10.60 0.81
CA ASN A 234 -25.28 -9.88 -0.28
C ASN A 234 -25.25 -8.33 -0.12
N LEU A 235 -24.16 -7.79 0.37
CA LEU A 235 -23.97 -6.35 0.53
C LEU A 235 -23.94 -5.65 -0.83
N ALA A 236 -24.57 -4.46 -0.92
CA ALA A 236 -24.57 -3.63 -2.12
C ALA A 236 -23.29 -2.79 -2.22
N SER A 237 -22.14 -3.41 -1.99
CA SER A 237 -20.83 -2.77 -1.95
C SER A 237 -19.79 -3.60 -2.72
N LYS A 238 -18.61 -3.03 -2.97
CA LYS A 238 -17.50 -3.70 -3.66
C LYS A 238 -16.48 -4.17 -2.65
N ILE A 239 -15.87 -5.35 -2.92
CA ILE A 239 -14.74 -5.86 -2.14
C ILE A 239 -13.55 -6.15 -3.04
N GLY A 240 -12.38 -5.80 -2.57
CA GLY A 240 -11.12 -6.00 -3.28
C GLY A 240 -9.93 -6.22 -2.37
N ILE A 241 -8.78 -5.91 -2.90
CA ILE A 241 -7.48 -5.99 -2.23
C ILE A 241 -6.60 -4.83 -2.67
N ILE A 242 -5.67 -4.41 -1.81
CA ILE A 242 -4.68 -3.39 -2.13
C ILE A 242 -3.33 -4.06 -2.33
N MET A 243 -2.76 -3.90 -3.52
CA MET A 243 -1.53 -4.56 -3.96
C MET A 243 -0.37 -3.57 -4.01
N ASP A 244 0.77 -3.97 -3.48
CA ASP A 244 2.06 -3.33 -3.78
C ASP A 244 2.56 -3.88 -5.12
N ILE A 245 2.44 -3.11 -6.19
CA ILE A 245 2.92 -3.52 -7.50
C ILE A 245 4.18 -2.73 -7.85
N ILE A 246 5.30 -3.45 -7.88
CA ILE A 246 6.61 -2.91 -8.24
C ILE A 246 6.96 -3.40 -9.65
N PRO A 247 6.77 -2.60 -10.71
CA PRO A 247 7.12 -2.98 -12.07
C PRO A 247 8.60 -3.36 -12.19
N VAL A 248 8.88 -4.48 -12.84
CA VAL A 248 10.24 -5.01 -12.99
C VAL A 248 10.82 -4.64 -14.35
N TYR A 249 12.01 -4.06 -14.35
CA TYR A 249 12.73 -3.64 -15.57
C TYR A 249 14.08 -4.33 -15.66
N PRO A 250 14.38 -5.03 -16.80
CA PRO A 250 15.68 -5.62 -17.03
C PRO A 250 16.74 -4.55 -17.31
N ARG A 251 18.00 -4.81 -17.01
CA ARG A 251 19.14 -3.95 -17.36
C ARG A 251 19.24 -3.70 -18.86
N SER A 252 18.94 -4.71 -19.68
CA SER A 252 19.05 -4.66 -21.13
C SER A 252 18.09 -5.64 -21.82
N GLN A 253 18.06 -5.62 -23.15
CA GLN A 253 17.32 -6.61 -23.95
C GLN A 253 18.08 -7.94 -24.15
N HIS A 254 19.21 -8.14 -23.48
CA HIS A 254 19.91 -9.41 -23.53
C HIS A 254 19.04 -10.52 -22.89
N PRO A 255 18.94 -11.72 -23.49
CA PRO A 255 18.06 -12.78 -22.99
C PRO A 255 18.25 -13.13 -21.51
N ALA A 256 19.48 -13.09 -21.01
CA ALA A 256 19.76 -13.35 -19.60
C ALA A 256 19.17 -12.26 -18.67
N ASP A 257 19.22 -10.98 -19.06
CA ASP A 257 18.62 -9.90 -18.28
C ASP A 257 17.09 -9.95 -18.33
N LEU A 258 16.52 -10.31 -19.48
CA LEU A 258 15.08 -10.54 -19.63
C LEU A 258 14.61 -11.69 -18.72
N LYS A 259 15.34 -12.81 -18.71
CA LYS A 259 15.04 -13.96 -17.83
C LYS A 259 15.14 -13.57 -16.34
N ALA A 260 16.14 -12.78 -15.97
CA ALA A 260 16.26 -12.23 -14.62
C ALA A 260 15.04 -11.39 -14.21
N ALA A 261 14.52 -10.57 -15.13
CA ALA A 261 13.31 -9.78 -14.89
C ALA A 261 12.05 -10.66 -14.78
N GLU A 262 11.92 -11.70 -15.61
CA GLU A 262 10.84 -12.69 -15.49
C GLU A 262 10.85 -13.39 -14.14
N MET A 263 12.04 -13.76 -13.63
CA MET A 263 12.17 -14.41 -12.33
C MET A 263 11.83 -13.46 -11.19
N ALA A 264 12.27 -12.20 -11.24
CA ALA A 264 11.90 -11.21 -10.23
C ALA A 264 10.38 -10.92 -10.23
N ASP A 265 9.76 -10.81 -11.41
CA ASP A 265 8.30 -10.67 -11.54
C ASP A 265 7.57 -11.91 -10.99
N LEU A 266 8.09 -13.12 -11.27
CA LEU A 266 7.51 -14.36 -10.78
C LEU A 266 7.46 -14.42 -9.25
N PHE A 267 8.56 -14.09 -8.57
CA PHE A 267 8.65 -14.20 -7.12
C PHE A 267 7.97 -13.06 -6.37
N TYR A 268 8.01 -11.82 -6.88
CA TYR A 268 7.55 -10.63 -6.14
C TYR A 268 6.22 -10.05 -6.62
N THR A 269 5.77 -10.40 -7.82
CA THR A 269 4.50 -9.89 -8.37
C THR A 269 3.53 -11.03 -8.66
N ARG A 270 3.91 -11.97 -9.53
CA ARG A 270 3.01 -13.03 -10.01
C ARG A 270 2.66 -14.04 -8.92
N SER A 271 3.57 -14.29 -7.98
CA SER A 271 3.37 -15.20 -6.84
C SER A 271 2.15 -14.84 -5.99
N ILE A 272 1.78 -13.57 -5.94
CA ILE A 272 0.63 -13.07 -5.18
C ILE A 272 -0.51 -12.60 -6.10
N ASN A 273 -0.20 -11.92 -7.21
CA ASN A 273 -1.24 -11.39 -8.10
C ASN A 273 -2.03 -12.51 -8.79
N GLU A 274 -1.37 -13.59 -9.26
CA GLU A 274 -2.07 -14.65 -9.98
C GLU A 274 -3.04 -15.43 -9.09
N PRO A 275 -2.71 -15.89 -7.88
CA PRO A 275 -3.71 -16.54 -7.04
C PRO A 275 -4.87 -15.60 -6.65
N LEU A 276 -4.64 -14.33 -6.42
CA LEU A 276 -5.67 -13.38 -6.02
C LEU A 276 -6.56 -12.90 -7.18
N LEU A 277 -6.01 -12.78 -8.39
CA LEU A 277 -6.71 -12.18 -9.53
C LEU A 277 -7.10 -13.21 -10.60
N LEU A 278 -6.30 -14.27 -10.78
CA LEU A 278 -6.53 -15.33 -11.76
C LEU A 278 -6.99 -16.65 -11.14
N GLY A 279 -7.01 -16.76 -9.81
CA GLY A 279 -7.45 -17.95 -9.09
C GLY A 279 -6.51 -19.17 -9.20
N ARG A 280 -5.22 -18.94 -9.45
CA ARG A 280 -4.22 -20.02 -9.55
C ARG A 280 -2.81 -19.53 -9.31
N TYR A 281 -1.96 -20.38 -8.74
CA TYR A 281 -0.54 -20.11 -8.65
C TYR A 281 0.17 -20.29 -10.01
N PRO A 282 1.22 -19.49 -10.33
CA PRO A 282 2.06 -19.71 -11.50
C PRO A 282 2.69 -21.11 -11.48
N ALA A 283 2.50 -21.90 -12.53
CA ALA A 283 3.03 -23.27 -12.60
C ALA A 283 4.57 -23.29 -12.49
N GLU A 284 5.26 -22.30 -13.07
CA GLU A 284 6.71 -22.13 -12.97
C GLU A 284 7.15 -21.95 -11.52
N LEU A 285 6.46 -21.11 -10.75
CA LEU A 285 6.75 -20.91 -9.32
C LEU A 285 6.57 -22.22 -8.53
N VAL A 286 5.45 -22.91 -8.75
CA VAL A 286 5.18 -24.20 -8.09
C VAL A 286 6.29 -25.21 -8.40
N GLY A 287 6.75 -25.27 -9.66
CA GLY A 287 7.87 -26.13 -10.07
C GLY A 287 9.15 -25.83 -9.30
N ILE A 288 9.56 -24.55 -9.27
CA ILE A 288 10.76 -24.09 -8.55
C ILE A 288 10.64 -24.41 -7.05
N LEU A 289 9.54 -24.01 -6.40
CA LEU A 289 9.37 -24.25 -4.97
C LEU A 289 9.35 -25.75 -4.61
N THR A 290 8.83 -26.59 -5.49
CA THR A 290 8.85 -28.04 -5.32
C THR A 290 10.28 -28.59 -5.43
N GLU A 291 11.04 -28.19 -6.46
CA GLU A 291 12.42 -28.60 -6.69
C GLU A 291 13.31 -28.25 -5.47
N TYR A 292 13.14 -27.07 -4.91
CA TYR A 292 13.94 -26.62 -3.75
C TYR A 292 13.33 -26.95 -2.39
N GLY A 293 12.22 -27.72 -2.33
CA GLY A 293 11.57 -28.10 -1.07
C GLY A 293 10.95 -26.95 -0.29
N GLN A 294 10.60 -25.85 -0.98
CA GLN A 294 10.10 -24.61 -0.40
C GLN A 294 8.56 -24.47 -0.46
N MET A 295 7.86 -25.46 -1.01
CA MET A 295 6.40 -25.41 -1.07
C MET A 295 5.77 -25.38 0.31
N PRO A 296 4.80 -24.48 0.57
CA PRO A 296 3.92 -24.58 1.71
C PRO A 296 2.99 -25.80 1.58
N VAL A 297 2.30 -26.14 2.66
CA VAL A 297 1.25 -27.17 2.60
C VAL A 297 0.02 -26.56 1.93
N VAL A 298 -0.30 -27.04 0.72
CA VAL A 298 -1.44 -26.60 -0.09
C VAL A 298 -2.36 -27.80 -0.32
N THR A 299 -3.64 -27.66 0.01
CA THR A 299 -4.65 -28.71 -0.19
C THR A 299 -5.48 -28.47 -1.46
N THR A 300 -6.15 -29.49 -1.95
CA THR A 300 -7.10 -29.37 -3.07
C THR A 300 -8.25 -28.40 -2.72
N ALA A 301 -8.69 -28.39 -1.46
CA ALA A 301 -9.72 -27.45 -1.01
C ALA A 301 -9.22 -26.00 -1.02
N ASP A 302 -7.96 -25.75 -0.66
CA ASP A 302 -7.35 -24.42 -0.75
C ASP A 302 -7.34 -23.91 -2.21
N LEU A 303 -6.94 -24.78 -3.15
CA LEU A 303 -6.92 -24.44 -4.58
C LEU A 303 -8.32 -24.18 -5.14
N ALA A 304 -9.32 -24.95 -4.72
CA ALA A 304 -10.72 -24.72 -5.13
C ALA A 304 -11.23 -23.36 -4.61
N LEU A 305 -10.98 -23.05 -3.34
CA LEU A 305 -11.36 -21.76 -2.75
C LEU A 305 -10.71 -20.58 -3.51
N ILE A 306 -9.41 -20.68 -3.82
CA ILE A 306 -8.67 -19.66 -4.58
C ILE A 306 -9.26 -19.48 -5.98
N ALA A 307 -9.57 -20.59 -6.67
CA ALA A 307 -10.11 -20.56 -8.04
C ALA A 307 -11.50 -19.91 -8.13
N GLU A 308 -12.33 -20.05 -7.10
CA GLU A 308 -13.69 -19.51 -7.04
C GLU A 308 -13.74 -18.04 -6.63
N THR A 309 -12.68 -17.53 -5.97
CA THR A 309 -12.65 -16.16 -5.44
C THR A 309 -12.46 -15.13 -6.54
N LYS A 310 -13.27 -14.06 -6.50
CA LYS A 310 -13.19 -12.92 -7.43
C LYS A 310 -13.28 -11.60 -6.66
N VAL A 311 -12.42 -10.67 -7.00
CA VAL A 311 -12.44 -9.29 -6.50
C VAL A 311 -13.24 -8.38 -7.45
N ASP A 312 -13.79 -7.29 -6.93
CA ASP A 312 -14.54 -6.29 -7.72
C ASP A 312 -13.70 -5.08 -8.09
N ILE A 313 -12.66 -4.80 -7.30
CA ILE A 313 -11.83 -3.60 -7.43
C ILE A 313 -10.42 -3.87 -6.89
N LEU A 314 -9.42 -3.17 -7.46
CA LEU A 314 -8.04 -3.19 -6.96
C LEU A 314 -7.63 -1.83 -6.41
N GLY A 315 -6.98 -1.82 -5.26
CA GLY A 315 -6.13 -0.70 -4.85
C GLY A 315 -4.67 -0.99 -5.27
N ILE A 316 -3.97 0.02 -5.74
CA ILE A 316 -2.56 -0.11 -6.14
C ILE A 316 -1.71 0.88 -5.37
N ASN A 317 -0.72 0.36 -4.65
CA ASN A 317 0.34 1.15 -4.04
C ASN A 317 1.54 1.16 -4.99
N TYR A 318 2.03 2.35 -5.34
CA TYR A 318 3.19 2.51 -6.22
C TYR A 318 4.14 3.57 -5.71
N TYR A 319 5.41 3.19 -5.51
CA TYR A 319 6.45 4.13 -5.04
C TYR A 319 7.73 4.10 -5.88
N LYS A 320 8.06 2.96 -6.51
CA LYS A 320 9.35 2.77 -7.19
C LYS A 320 9.29 1.62 -8.20
N PRO A 321 10.19 1.62 -9.21
CA PRO A 321 10.44 0.45 -10.03
C PRO A 321 11.36 -0.55 -9.31
N ARG A 322 11.40 -1.80 -9.79
CA ARG A 322 12.45 -2.78 -9.50
C ARG A 322 13.30 -2.96 -10.75
N ARG A 323 14.59 -2.67 -10.65
CA ARG A 323 15.54 -2.91 -11.74
C ARG A 323 16.42 -4.09 -11.42
N VAL A 324 16.55 -4.99 -12.40
CA VAL A 324 17.29 -6.24 -12.22
C VAL A 324 18.18 -6.54 -13.42
N LYS A 325 19.16 -7.42 -13.19
CA LYS A 325 20.06 -7.96 -14.20
C LYS A 325 20.31 -9.44 -13.96
N ALA A 326 20.82 -10.12 -14.95
CA ALA A 326 21.36 -11.45 -14.77
C ALA A 326 22.49 -11.45 -13.72
N LEU A 327 22.65 -12.57 -13.03
CA LEU A 327 23.78 -12.77 -12.12
C LEU A 327 25.09 -12.75 -12.92
N ASP A 328 26.09 -12.07 -12.38
CA ASP A 328 27.45 -12.05 -12.92
C ASP A 328 28.33 -13.16 -12.28
N TYR A 329 27.73 -14.00 -11.42
CA TYR A 329 28.40 -15.07 -10.67
C TYR A 329 27.43 -16.22 -10.40
N GLU A 330 27.98 -17.40 -10.09
CA GLU A 330 27.16 -18.52 -9.62
C GLU A 330 26.74 -18.28 -8.14
N PRO A 331 25.44 -18.28 -7.83
CA PRO A 331 24.98 -18.04 -6.47
C PRO A 331 25.36 -19.18 -5.54
N ASN A 332 25.70 -18.86 -4.31
CA ASN A 332 25.87 -19.87 -3.26
C ASN A 332 24.49 -20.39 -2.83
N ARG A 333 24.14 -21.60 -3.29
CA ARG A 333 22.86 -22.25 -3.00
C ARG A 333 22.89 -23.15 -1.76
N SER A 334 23.92 -23.08 -0.94
CA SER A 334 24.02 -23.85 0.31
C SER A 334 23.36 -23.16 1.52
N GLY A 335 22.93 -21.89 1.37
CA GLY A 335 22.26 -21.10 2.40
C GLY A 335 20.72 -21.21 2.37
N VAL A 336 20.07 -20.29 3.06
CA VAL A 336 18.62 -20.14 3.00
C VAL A 336 18.19 -19.82 1.58
N PHE A 337 17.18 -20.51 1.07
CA PHE A 337 16.63 -20.24 -0.27
C PHE A 337 16.21 -18.79 -0.39
N SER A 338 16.56 -18.16 -1.51
CA SER A 338 16.24 -16.77 -1.78
C SER A 338 15.88 -16.56 -3.26
N PRO A 339 14.91 -15.69 -3.59
CA PRO A 339 14.61 -15.27 -4.97
C PRO A 339 15.85 -14.70 -5.69
N GLU A 340 16.76 -14.07 -4.97
CA GLU A 340 18.02 -13.50 -5.50
C GLU A 340 19.02 -14.56 -5.98
N TRP A 341 18.72 -15.84 -5.87
CA TRP A 341 19.45 -16.91 -6.57
C TRP A 341 19.25 -16.88 -8.09
N PHE A 342 18.26 -16.14 -8.57
CA PHE A 342 17.86 -16.10 -9.99
C PHE A 342 18.12 -14.77 -10.67
N PHE A 343 18.40 -13.71 -9.93
CA PHE A 343 18.68 -12.36 -10.46
C PHE A 343 19.44 -11.52 -9.45
N ALA A 344 20.04 -10.44 -9.91
CA ALA A 344 20.63 -9.40 -9.07
C ALA A 344 19.88 -8.06 -9.25
N ASN A 345 19.85 -7.24 -8.22
CA ASN A 345 19.38 -5.85 -8.34
C ASN A 345 20.34 -5.06 -9.24
N TYR A 346 19.78 -4.13 -9.99
CA TYR A 346 20.54 -3.27 -10.90
C TYR A 346 20.32 -1.80 -10.59
N GLU A 347 21.41 -1.10 -10.38
CA GLU A 347 21.41 0.35 -10.22
C GLU A 347 21.64 1.05 -11.55
N MET A 348 20.58 1.54 -12.19
CA MET A 348 20.66 2.24 -13.46
C MET A 348 21.40 3.58 -13.27
N PRO A 349 22.48 3.84 -14.01
CA PRO A 349 23.16 5.13 -13.97
C PRO A 349 22.23 6.28 -14.36
N GLY A 350 22.31 7.40 -13.64
CA GLY A 350 21.54 8.60 -13.94
C GLY A 350 20.04 8.54 -13.53
N ARG A 351 19.59 7.47 -12.84
CA ARG A 351 18.24 7.41 -12.29
C ARG A 351 17.97 8.55 -11.30
N ARG A 352 16.76 9.12 -11.30
CA ARG A 352 16.35 10.13 -10.33
C ARG A 352 16.01 9.48 -9.01
N MET A 353 16.61 9.94 -7.92
CA MET A 353 16.48 9.33 -6.61
C MET A 353 15.78 10.25 -5.61
N ASN A 354 14.85 9.68 -4.85
CA ASN A 354 14.49 10.21 -3.55
C ASN A 354 15.59 9.79 -2.55
N THR A 355 16.52 10.69 -2.28
CA THR A 355 17.68 10.41 -1.41
C THR A 355 17.30 10.16 0.04
N SER A 356 16.19 10.74 0.51
CA SER A 356 15.66 10.53 1.87
C SER A 356 15.23 9.08 2.12
N ARG A 357 14.77 8.39 1.07
CA ARG A 357 14.30 6.99 1.13
C ARG A 357 15.23 6.00 0.43
N GLY A 358 16.18 6.48 -0.36
CA GLY A 358 17.03 5.61 -1.17
C GLY A 358 16.26 4.87 -2.28
N ILE A 359 15.17 5.43 -2.78
CA ILE A 359 14.34 4.82 -3.83
C ILE A 359 14.30 5.67 -5.11
N GLU A 360 14.18 5.00 -6.26
CA GLU A 360 14.06 5.66 -7.55
C GLU A 360 12.70 6.33 -7.72
N ILE A 361 12.67 7.55 -8.25
CA ILE A 361 11.46 8.26 -8.69
C ILE A 361 11.25 7.94 -10.17
N TYR A 362 10.19 7.19 -10.50
CA TYR A 362 9.90 6.75 -11.86
C TYR A 362 8.40 6.83 -12.17
N PRO A 363 7.89 8.00 -12.56
CA PRO A 363 6.45 8.24 -12.74
C PRO A 363 5.79 7.35 -13.80
N GLN A 364 6.52 6.97 -14.85
CA GLN A 364 5.99 6.06 -15.88
C GLN A 364 5.55 4.70 -15.33
N GLY A 365 6.09 4.27 -14.19
CA GLY A 365 5.72 2.98 -13.60
C GLY A 365 4.21 2.84 -13.33
N ILE A 366 3.52 3.94 -13.02
CA ILE A 366 2.05 3.92 -12.84
C ILE A 366 1.31 3.61 -14.14
N TYR A 367 1.81 4.11 -15.27
CA TYR A 367 1.29 3.78 -16.60
C TYR A 367 1.54 2.31 -16.95
N ASP A 368 2.75 1.81 -16.67
CA ASP A 368 3.12 0.42 -16.97
C ASP A 368 2.27 -0.56 -16.13
N ILE A 369 1.96 -0.22 -14.86
CA ILE A 369 1.01 -0.95 -14.02
C ILE A 369 -0.39 -0.96 -14.64
N ALA A 370 -0.89 0.17 -15.07
CA ALA A 370 -2.19 0.30 -15.73
C ALA A 370 -2.27 -0.59 -16.98
N LYS A 371 -1.23 -0.58 -17.81
CA LYS A 371 -1.15 -1.43 -19.01
C LYS A 371 -1.06 -2.92 -18.65
N MET A 372 -0.40 -3.27 -17.56
CA MET A 372 -0.37 -4.65 -17.05
C MET A 372 -1.76 -5.09 -16.58
N ILE A 373 -2.49 -4.25 -15.84
CA ILE A 373 -3.87 -4.56 -15.41
C ILE A 373 -4.78 -4.78 -16.63
N GLN A 374 -4.69 -3.92 -17.64
CA GLN A 374 -5.43 -4.10 -18.90
C GLN A 374 -5.10 -5.42 -19.60
N ALA A 375 -3.82 -5.76 -19.73
CA ALA A 375 -3.38 -6.90 -20.53
C ALA A 375 -3.53 -8.24 -19.79
N LYS A 376 -3.30 -8.29 -18.48
CA LYS A 376 -3.20 -9.54 -17.72
C LYS A 376 -4.39 -9.81 -16.80
N TYR A 377 -5.10 -8.76 -16.33
CA TYR A 377 -6.14 -8.88 -15.31
C TYR A 377 -7.50 -8.32 -15.73
N GLY A 378 -7.79 -8.34 -17.05
CA GLY A 378 -9.12 -8.05 -17.60
C GLY A 378 -9.57 -6.60 -17.44
N ASN A 379 -8.63 -5.65 -17.26
CA ASN A 379 -8.94 -4.24 -17.08
C ASN A 379 -9.98 -3.98 -15.97
N ILE A 380 -9.88 -4.73 -14.88
CA ILE A 380 -10.73 -4.57 -13.70
C ILE A 380 -10.69 -3.12 -13.19
N ASP A 381 -11.76 -2.65 -12.56
CA ASP A 381 -11.78 -1.37 -11.87
C ASP A 381 -10.64 -1.29 -10.85
N TRP A 382 -9.90 -0.18 -10.84
CA TRP A 382 -8.81 0.02 -9.90
C TRP A 382 -8.63 1.49 -9.54
N PHE A 383 -7.87 1.77 -8.48
CA PHE A 383 -7.47 3.12 -8.12
C PHE A 383 -6.04 3.10 -7.56
N VAL A 384 -5.37 4.26 -7.64
CA VAL A 384 -4.12 4.45 -6.93
C VAL A 384 -4.44 4.61 -5.45
N SER A 385 -4.15 3.58 -4.68
CA SER A 385 -4.42 3.56 -3.24
C SER A 385 -3.34 4.26 -2.44
N GLU A 386 -2.09 4.20 -2.91
CA GLU A 386 -0.98 4.96 -2.35
C GLU A 386 0.03 5.34 -3.43
N ASN A 387 0.36 6.62 -3.46
CA ASN A 387 1.51 7.16 -4.17
C ASN A 387 1.96 8.43 -3.46
N GLY A 388 3.26 8.61 -3.22
CA GLY A 388 3.75 9.76 -2.48
C GLY A 388 5.26 9.80 -2.35
N ILE A 389 5.76 10.96 -1.93
CA ILE A 389 7.18 11.19 -1.69
C ILE A 389 7.41 11.64 -0.25
N GLY A 390 8.20 10.87 0.50
CA GLY A 390 8.60 11.21 1.87
C GLY A 390 9.99 11.83 1.90
N ILE A 391 10.12 12.97 2.54
CA ILE A 391 11.38 13.72 2.65
C ILE A 391 11.79 13.85 4.10
N GLN A 392 13.08 13.69 4.38
CA GLN A 392 13.71 13.98 5.66
C GLN A 392 14.11 15.46 5.71
N GLY A 393 13.89 16.11 6.86
CA GLY A 393 14.29 17.50 7.07
C GLY A 393 13.44 18.50 6.29
N GLU A 394 12.13 18.31 6.26
CA GLU A 394 11.19 19.25 5.59
C GLU A 394 11.26 20.67 6.17
N GLU A 395 11.80 20.84 7.38
CA GLU A 395 11.98 22.14 8.03
C GLU A 395 12.79 23.12 7.17
N GLN A 396 13.68 22.63 6.31
CA GLN A 396 14.44 23.44 5.35
C GLN A 396 13.58 24.17 4.32
N PHE A 397 12.35 23.71 4.10
CA PHE A 397 11.39 24.30 3.15
C PHE A 397 10.32 25.16 3.83
N MET A 398 10.49 25.50 5.11
CA MET A 398 9.55 26.34 5.84
C MET A 398 9.67 27.81 5.43
N GLU A 399 8.54 28.39 5.00
CA GLU A 399 8.41 29.82 4.72
C GLU A 399 7.12 30.35 5.35
N ASN A 400 7.20 31.38 6.16
CA ASN A 400 6.03 32.01 6.81
C ASN A 400 5.08 31.02 7.53
N GLY A 401 5.64 29.96 8.14
CA GLY A 401 4.87 28.95 8.88
C GLY A 401 4.29 27.82 8.04
N MET A 402 4.53 27.80 6.72
CA MET A 402 4.08 26.76 5.80
C MET A 402 5.28 26.03 5.17
N VAL A 403 5.17 24.71 4.96
CA VAL A 403 6.14 23.95 4.18
C VAL A 403 5.88 24.17 2.68
N MET A 404 6.86 24.75 1.98
CA MET A 404 6.83 25.01 0.53
C MET A 404 7.35 23.77 -0.20
N ASP A 405 6.55 22.72 -0.24
CA ASP A 405 6.92 21.40 -0.76
C ASP A 405 6.67 21.25 -2.26
N ASP A 406 7.24 22.17 -3.08
CA ASP A 406 7.15 22.13 -4.55
C ASP A 406 7.62 20.78 -5.13
N TYR A 407 8.62 20.15 -4.52
CA TYR A 407 9.09 18.82 -4.90
C TYR A 407 7.97 17.76 -4.86
N ARG A 408 6.99 17.89 -3.94
CA ARG A 408 5.84 17.01 -3.85
C ARG A 408 4.82 17.32 -4.94
N ILE A 409 4.60 18.59 -5.23
CA ILE A 409 3.74 19.03 -6.33
C ILE A 409 4.27 18.48 -7.66
N ASP A 410 5.57 18.62 -7.93
CA ASP A 410 6.21 18.10 -9.14
C ASP A 410 6.10 16.58 -9.24
N PHE A 411 6.35 15.88 -8.12
CA PHE A 411 6.19 14.43 -8.04
C PHE A 411 4.74 14.00 -8.38
N LEU A 412 3.74 14.66 -7.79
CA LEU A 412 2.33 14.36 -8.03
C LEU A 412 1.93 14.64 -9.49
N LYS A 413 2.31 15.81 -10.03
CA LYS A 413 2.04 16.18 -11.43
C LYS A 413 2.56 15.12 -12.40
N GLU A 414 3.81 14.71 -12.25
CA GLU A 414 4.42 13.73 -13.15
C GLU A 414 3.69 12.38 -13.11
N HIS A 415 3.31 11.90 -11.93
CA HIS A 415 2.57 10.65 -11.79
C HIS A 415 1.15 10.75 -12.36
N LEU A 416 0.46 11.87 -12.10
CA LEU A 416 -0.88 12.12 -12.64
C LEU A 416 -0.88 12.27 -14.17
N ILE A 417 0.15 12.83 -14.77
CA ILE A 417 0.31 12.89 -16.24
C ILE A 417 0.35 11.48 -16.85
N TRP A 418 1.15 10.57 -16.26
CA TRP A 418 1.23 9.20 -16.73
C TRP A 418 -0.05 8.41 -16.47
N LEU A 419 -0.72 8.65 -15.33
CA LEU A 419 -2.02 8.06 -15.04
C LEU A 419 -3.08 8.52 -16.02
N HIS A 420 -3.16 9.83 -16.29
CA HIS A 420 -4.06 10.41 -17.29
C HIS A 420 -3.87 9.78 -18.67
N LYS A 421 -2.61 9.58 -19.09
CA LYS A 421 -2.28 8.89 -20.34
C LYS A 421 -2.85 7.47 -20.36
N ALA A 422 -2.67 6.70 -19.29
CA ALA A 422 -3.18 5.34 -19.19
C ALA A 422 -4.72 5.31 -19.28
N MET A 423 -5.40 6.25 -18.62
CA MET A 423 -6.86 6.39 -18.67
C MET A 423 -7.34 6.77 -20.07
N ALA A 424 -6.67 7.70 -20.74
CA ALA A 424 -6.96 8.07 -22.13
C ALA A 424 -6.81 6.89 -23.10
N GLU A 425 -6.00 5.90 -22.75
CA GLU A 425 -5.82 4.63 -23.48
C GLU A 425 -6.73 3.50 -22.96
N GLY A 426 -7.77 3.82 -22.18
CA GLY A 426 -8.84 2.92 -21.78
C GLY A 426 -8.62 2.16 -20.47
N SER A 427 -7.69 2.57 -19.60
CA SER A 427 -7.55 1.98 -18.27
C SER A 427 -8.68 2.41 -17.33
N ASN A 428 -9.28 1.45 -16.62
CA ASN A 428 -10.41 1.68 -15.69
C ASN A 428 -9.94 2.21 -14.33
N CYS A 429 -9.11 3.25 -14.30
CA CYS A 429 -8.70 3.88 -13.05
C CYS A 429 -9.80 4.81 -12.53
N LEU A 430 -10.26 4.57 -11.30
CA LEU A 430 -11.37 5.29 -10.66
C LEU A 430 -10.92 6.42 -9.74
N GLY A 431 -9.64 6.47 -9.32
CA GLY A 431 -9.22 7.44 -8.32
C GLY A 431 -7.73 7.46 -8.05
N TYR A 432 -7.33 8.49 -7.29
CA TYR A 432 -5.96 8.68 -6.84
C TYR A 432 -5.94 9.15 -5.39
N HIS A 433 -5.34 8.34 -4.52
CA HIS A 433 -5.07 8.67 -3.12
C HIS A 433 -3.57 8.89 -2.91
N MET A 434 -3.22 10.04 -2.37
CA MET A 434 -1.86 10.34 -1.98
C MET A 434 -1.54 9.68 -0.63
N TRP A 435 -0.34 9.14 -0.49
CA TRP A 435 0.21 8.76 0.79
C TRP A 435 1.06 9.90 1.35
N THR A 436 0.56 10.63 2.34
CA THR A 436 -0.60 10.42 3.21
C THR A 436 -1.27 11.76 3.53
N PHE A 437 -2.40 11.75 4.24
CA PHE A 437 -3.11 12.98 4.62
C PHE A 437 -2.31 13.87 5.57
N VAL A 438 -1.99 13.37 6.77
CA VAL A 438 -1.12 14.02 7.76
C VAL A 438 0.17 13.24 7.86
N ASP A 439 1.30 13.89 8.14
CA ASP A 439 2.54 13.18 8.48
C ASP A 439 2.25 12.10 9.52
N CYS A 440 2.54 10.84 9.20
CA CYS A 440 2.21 9.71 10.05
C CYS A 440 3.46 8.95 10.50
N TRP A 441 3.30 8.11 11.50
CA TRP A 441 4.33 7.16 11.92
C TRP A 441 4.58 6.14 10.80
N SER A 442 5.82 6.07 10.28
CA SER A 442 6.16 5.33 9.07
C SER A 442 7.01 4.09 9.35
N TRP A 443 6.46 3.14 10.10
CA TRP A 443 7.08 1.88 10.48
C TRP A 443 8.46 2.09 11.13
N ILE A 444 9.50 1.32 10.70
CA ILE A 444 10.88 1.49 11.23
C ILE A 444 11.46 2.90 11.02
N ASN A 445 10.92 3.66 10.07
CA ASN A 445 11.36 5.05 9.82
C ASN A 445 10.68 6.07 10.74
N ALA A 446 9.66 5.65 11.51
CA ALA A 446 8.90 6.55 12.38
C ALA A 446 8.56 7.88 11.68
N TYR A 447 9.06 9.01 12.15
CA TYR A 447 8.86 10.32 11.55
C TYR A 447 10.07 10.85 10.77
N LYS A 448 11.03 10.00 10.43
CA LYS A 448 12.20 10.40 9.63
C LYS A 448 11.80 11.02 8.29
N ASN A 449 10.79 10.43 7.63
CA ASN A 449 10.32 10.88 6.33
C ASN A 449 8.89 11.42 6.44
N ARG A 450 8.68 12.65 6.01
CA ARG A 450 7.40 13.33 6.04
C ARG A 450 6.70 13.20 4.69
N TYR A 451 5.46 12.69 4.71
CA TYR A 451 4.68 12.39 3.50
C TYR A 451 3.41 13.23 3.36
N GLY A 452 2.91 13.78 4.47
CA GLY A 452 1.57 14.37 4.55
C GLY A 452 1.34 15.59 3.68
N PHE A 453 0.08 15.86 3.34
CA PHE A 453 -0.40 17.17 2.94
C PHE A 453 -0.46 18.16 4.12
N TYR A 454 -0.58 17.63 5.32
CA TYR A 454 -0.45 18.37 6.56
C TYR A 454 0.84 17.99 7.28
N ARG A 455 1.60 19.02 7.70
CA ARG A 455 2.70 18.86 8.65
C ARG A 455 2.11 18.58 10.02
N LEU A 456 2.66 17.59 10.71
CA LEU A 456 2.37 17.30 12.11
C LEU A 456 3.49 17.85 13.00
N ASP A 457 3.14 18.71 13.95
CA ASP A 457 4.03 19.05 15.06
C ASP A 457 3.94 17.95 16.13
N LEU A 458 5.05 17.24 16.36
CA LEU A 458 5.06 16.08 17.27
C LEU A 458 4.99 16.47 18.76
N ALA A 459 5.24 17.73 19.09
CA ALA A 459 5.19 18.22 20.48
C ALA A 459 3.78 18.68 20.86
N THR A 460 3.10 19.37 19.95
CA THR A 460 1.78 19.97 20.19
C THR A 460 0.61 19.17 19.59
N GLY A 461 0.87 18.35 18.58
CA GLY A 461 -0.16 17.69 17.76
C GLY A 461 -0.79 18.62 16.72
N GLU A 462 -0.31 19.85 16.58
CA GLU A 462 -0.84 20.80 15.60
C GLU A 462 -0.60 20.31 14.16
N LYS A 463 -1.62 20.50 13.31
CA LYS A 463 -1.61 20.10 11.90
C LYS A 463 -1.68 21.35 11.02
N THR A 464 -0.61 21.64 10.29
CA THR A 464 -0.49 22.78 9.38
C THR A 464 -0.46 22.35 7.94
N VAL A 465 -1.32 22.91 7.09
CA VAL A 465 -1.38 22.56 5.65
C VAL A 465 -0.06 22.92 4.96
N LYS A 466 0.41 22.03 4.07
CA LYS A 466 1.56 22.27 3.20
C LYS A 466 1.10 22.84 1.85
N LYS A 467 2.01 23.45 1.10
CA LYS A 467 1.72 24.01 -0.23
C LYS A 467 1.11 22.97 -1.18
N SER A 468 1.60 21.73 -1.13
CA SER A 468 1.07 20.63 -1.94
C SER A 468 -0.39 20.30 -1.62
N GLY A 469 -0.82 20.42 -0.38
CA GLY A 469 -2.23 20.23 0.01
C GLY A 469 -3.13 21.29 -0.64
N LEU A 470 -2.71 22.55 -0.64
CA LEU A 470 -3.46 23.64 -1.30
C LEU A 470 -3.49 23.46 -2.82
N TRP A 471 -2.37 23.06 -3.43
CA TRP A 471 -2.34 22.74 -4.86
C TRP A 471 -3.29 21.58 -5.20
N PHE A 472 -3.29 20.51 -4.39
CA PHE A 472 -4.15 19.34 -4.62
C PHE A 472 -5.64 19.68 -4.46
N LYS A 473 -5.98 20.58 -3.52
CA LYS A 473 -7.33 21.15 -3.39
C LYS A 473 -7.82 21.78 -4.70
N ASP A 474 -6.94 22.56 -5.37
CA ASP A 474 -7.28 23.19 -6.66
C ASP A 474 -7.42 22.15 -7.76
N VAL A 475 -6.56 21.11 -7.80
CA VAL A 475 -6.68 19.98 -8.74
C VAL A 475 -8.04 19.29 -8.62
N ILE A 476 -8.50 19.05 -7.38
CA ILE A 476 -9.79 18.41 -7.14
C ILE A 476 -10.93 19.30 -7.62
N LYS A 477 -10.89 20.59 -7.27
CA LYS A 477 -11.92 21.57 -7.63
C LYS A 477 -12.07 21.73 -9.14
N GLU A 478 -10.95 21.77 -9.87
CA GLU A 478 -10.92 21.95 -11.32
C GLU A 478 -10.99 20.62 -12.09
N HIS A 479 -11.05 19.47 -11.39
CA HIS A 479 -10.94 18.12 -11.96
C HIS A 479 -9.69 17.93 -12.83
N GLY A 480 -8.58 18.60 -12.49
CA GLY A 480 -7.36 18.54 -13.28
C GLY A 480 -6.39 19.69 -13.01
N PHE A 481 -5.39 19.87 -13.88
CA PHE A 481 -4.38 20.92 -13.77
C PHE A 481 -3.73 21.24 -15.14
#